data_f713773468917937d1a1d8302b5edef8
#
_entry.id   f713773468917937d1a1d8302b5edef8
#
_cell.length_a   1.000
_cell.length_b   1.000
_cell.length_c   1.000
_cell.angle_alpha   90.00
_cell.angle_beta   90.00
_cell.angle_gamma   90.00
#
_symmetry.space_group_name_H-M   'P 1'
#
loop_
_entity.id
_entity.type
_entity.pdbx_description
1 polymer ?
#
loop_
_entity_poly.entity_id
_entity_poly.type
_entity_poly.pdbx_seq_one_letter_code
_entity_poly.pdbx_strand_id
1 'polypeptide(L)'
;MSGADRADLPKSPPDFRILRGKTNEFMIRIYEATEPSDLLAEAFARLLPQLSERMTAPDREAVARIVASPATRQLVAAAEDGRIVGLLSVALYDVPSGRKAWIEDVVVDAATRGRGIGEALVREALALARREGVARVMLTSNATRRASHRLYERMGFVRYETDCFRRDL
;
A
#
# COMPACT_ATOMS: atom_id res chain seq x y z
N MET A 1 -5.76 -18.17 28.85
CA MET A 1 -6.08 -16.87 28.23
C MET A 1 -4.78 -16.12 28.10
N SER A 2 -4.16 -16.24 26.91
CA SER A 2 -2.84 -15.69 26.64
C SER A 2 -3.01 -14.28 26.07
N GLY A 3 -2.45 -13.29 26.75
CA GLY A 3 -2.41 -11.91 26.28
C GLY A 3 -1.51 -11.82 25.05
N ALA A 4 -2.08 -11.46 23.92
CA ALA A 4 -1.32 -11.08 22.75
C ALA A 4 -0.50 -9.83 23.10
N ASP A 5 0.80 -9.99 23.02
CA ASP A 5 1.80 -8.98 23.35
C ASP A 5 1.63 -7.74 22.46
N ARG A 6 1.26 -6.61 23.07
CA ARG A 6 1.13 -5.30 22.40
C ARG A 6 2.50 -4.67 22.05
N ALA A 7 3.57 -5.45 22.13
CA ALA A 7 4.94 -4.95 22.11
C ALA A 7 5.54 -4.69 20.72
N ASP A 8 4.89 -5.12 19.61
CA ASP A 8 5.46 -5.06 18.25
C ASP A 8 4.91 -3.93 17.36
N LEU A 9 4.20 -2.96 17.91
CA LEU A 9 3.88 -1.76 17.15
C LEU A 9 5.10 -0.84 17.18
N PRO A 10 5.65 -0.44 16.01
CA PRO A 10 6.78 0.47 15.97
C PRO A 10 6.46 1.74 16.77
N LYS A 11 7.36 2.09 17.69
CA LYS A 11 7.28 3.32 18.48
C LYS A 11 7.16 4.50 17.52
N SER A 12 5.94 5.00 17.34
CA SER A 12 5.51 6.20 16.59
C SER A 12 6.45 6.65 15.47
N PRO A 13 6.23 6.24 14.21
CA PRO A 13 6.83 6.94 13.09
C PRO A 13 6.26 8.36 12.99
N PRO A 14 7.05 9.36 12.53
CA PRO A 14 6.69 10.79 12.55
C PRO A 14 5.49 11.19 11.67
N ASP A 15 5.00 10.32 10.78
CA ASP A 15 3.94 10.64 9.81
C ASP A 15 2.63 9.87 10.04
N PHE A 16 2.06 10.06 11.20
CA PHE A 16 0.86 9.39 11.62
C PHE A 16 -0.41 10.15 11.20
N ARG A 17 -1.28 9.56 10.38
CA ARG A 17 -2.60 10.12 10.04
C ARG A 17 -3.72 9.22 10.55
N ILE A 18 -4.56 9.77 11.45
CA ILE A 18 -5.80 9.13 11.87
C ILE A 18 -6.89 9.57 10.90
N LEU A 19 -7.51 8.63 10.20
CA LEU A 19 -8.65 8.88 9.33
C LEU A 19 -9.91 8.30 9.95
N ARG A 20 -10.93 9.13 10.12
CA ARG A 20 -12.25 8.68 10.56
C ARG A 20 -13.04 8.23 9.33
N GLY A 21 -13.61 7.02 9.35
CA GLY A 21 -14.49 6.52 8.30
C GLY A 21 -15.80 7.34 8.23
N LYS A 22 -16.45 7.34 7.05
CA LYS A 22 -17.65 8.16 6.78
C LYS A 22 -18.90 7.76 7.58
N THR A 23 -18.97 6.55 8.16
CA THR A 23 -20.21 5.99 8.72
C THR A 23 -20.08 5.33 10.10
N ASN A 24 -18.88 5.21 10.63
CA ASN A 24 -18.65 4.73 12.00
C ASN A 24 -17.23 5.13 12.41
N GLU A 25 -16.96 5.27 13.72
CA GLU A 25 -15.63 5.56 14.26
C GLU A 25 -14.66 4.40 14.03
N PHE A 26 -14.27 4.20 12.78
CA PHE A 26 -13.25 3.23 12.40
C PHE A 26 -11.94 4.00 12.20
N MET A 27 -11.14 4.07 13.22
CA MET A 27 -9.83 4.69 13.13
C MET A 27 -8.86 3.77 12.41
N ILE A 28 -8.17 4.32 11.42
CA ILE A 28 -7.11 3.64 10.70
C ILE A 28 -5.86 4.46 10.81
N ARG A 29 -4.76 3.74 10.92
CA ARG A 29 -3.42 4.30 10.90
C ARG A 29 -2.77 3.94 9.58
N ILE A 30 -2.27 4.94 8.83
CA ILE A 30 -1.44 4.71 7.66
C ILE A 30 0.01 5.02 8.05
N TYR A 31 0.91 4.11 7.75
CA TYR A 31 2.35 4.30 7.99
C TYR A 31 3.18 3.49 6.99
N GLU A 32 4.46 3.84 6.88
CA GLU A 32 5.46 3.09 6.13
C GLU A 32 6.02 1.97 7.01
N ALA A 33 5.98 0.73 6.54
CA ALA A 33 6.66 -0.38 7.19
C ALA A 33 8.15 -0.32 6.85
N THR A 34 8.99 -0.03 7.86
CA THR A 34 10.44 0.14 7.71
C THR A 34 11.24 -1.04 8.26
N GLU A 35 10.57 -1.97 8.96
CA GLU A 35 11.17 -3.17 9.53
C GLU A 35 10.34 -4.41 9.20
N PRO A 36 10.98 -5.56 8.99
CA PRO A 36 10.26 -6.80 8.79
C PRO A 36 9.61 -7.23 10.12
N SER A 37 8.35 -7.69 10.05
CA SER A 37 7.61 -8.21 11.20
C SER A 37 6.73 -9.38 10.80
N ASP A 38 6.41 -10.25 11.77
CA ASP A 38 5.47 -11.34 11.55
C ASP A 38 4.08 -10.80 11.19
N LEU A 39 3.67 -9.68 11.78
CA LEU A 39 2.42 -8.99 11.45
C LEU A 39 2.36 -8.57 9.96
N LEU A 40 3.46 -8.07 9.40
CA LEU A 40 3.54 -7.69 8.00
C LEU A 40 3.52 -8.94 7.09
N ALA A 41 4.25 -9.99 7.46
CA ALA A 41 4.25 -11.25 6.72
C ALA A 41 2.85 -11.91 6.69
N GLU A 42 2.15 -11.94 7.82
CA GLU A 42 0.76 -12.40 7.92
C GLU A 42 -0.19 -11.52 7.06
N ALA A 43 0.04 -10.21 7.04
CA ALA A 43 -0.75 -9.31 6.21
C ALA A 43 -0.54 -9.60 4.72
N PHE A 44 0.68 -9.82 4.26
CA PHE A 44 0.96 -10.23 2.88
C PHE A 44 0.27 -11.56 2.56
N ALA A 45 0.40 -12.57 3.43
CA ALA A 45 -0.22 -13.88 3.23
C ALA A 45 -1.75 -13.80 3.07
N ARG A 46 -2.40 -12.91 3.80
CA ARG A 46 -3.85 -12.75 3.81
C ARG A 46 -4.38 -11.82 2.73
N LEU A 47 -3.66 -10.77 2.38
CA LEU A 47 -4.14 -9.71 1.51
C LEU A 47 -3.75 -9.91 0.03
N LEU A 48 -2.54 -10.41 -0.27
CA LEU A 48 -2.12 -10.59 -1.66
C LEU A 48 -3.00 -11.53 -2.47
N PRO A 49 -3.52 -12.67 -1.94
CA PRO A 49 -4.50 -13.49 -2.65
C PRO A 49 -5.79 -12.75 -2.98
N GLN A 50 -6.17 -11.71 -2.20
CA GLN A 50 -7.34 -10.88 -2.49
C GLN A 50 -7.08 -9.86 -3.63
N LEU A 51 -5.82 -9.60 -3.95
CA LEU A 51 -5.42 -8.81 -5.11
C LEU A 51 -5.40 -9.65 -6.38
N SER A 52 -4.84 -10.88 -6.29
CA SER A 52 -4.87 -11.87 -7.37
C SER A 52 -4.68 -13.27 -6.78
N GLU A 53 -5.54 -14.21 -7.16
CA GLU A 53 -5.47 -15.62 -6.74
C GLU A 53 -4.14 -16.30 -7.12
N ARG A 54 -3.40 -15.73 -8.09
CA ARG A 54 -2.09 -16.23 -8.52
C ARG A 54 -0.93 -15.72 -7.67
N MET A 55 -1.19 -14.76 -6.77
CA MET A 55 -0.14 -14.22 -5.90
C MET A 55 0.09 -15.13 -4.71
N THR A 56 1.35 -15.50 -4.52
CA THR A 56 1.84 -16.16 -3.32
C THR A 56 2.42 -15.14 -2.36
N ALA A 57 2.26 -15.37 -1.07
CA ALA A 57 2.89 -14.51 -0.06
C ALA A 57 4.42 -14.60 -0.15
N PRO A 58 5.13 -13.48 -0.01
CA PRO A 58 6.58 -13.50 0.14
C PRO A 58 6.96 -14.22 1.43
N ASP A 59 8.06 -14.97 1.39
CA ASP A 59 8.67 -15.54 2.58
C ASP A 59 9.30 -14.44 3.47
N ARG A 60 9.73 -14.80 4.67
CA ARG A 60 10.30 -13.86 5.65
C ARG A 60 11.52 -13.11 5.07
N GLU A 61 12.35 -13.76 4.28
CA GLU A 61 13.51 -13.13 3.66
C GLU A 61 13.09 -12.12 2.58
N ALA A 62 12.10 -12.45 1.77
CA ALA A 62 11.54 -11.53 0.79
C ALA A 62 10.87 -10.32 1.46
N VAL A 63 10.15 -10.52 2.58
CA VAL A 63 9.61 -9.41 3.39
C VAL A 63 10.72 -8.49 3.87
N ALA A 64 11.83 -9.06 4.40
CA ALA A 64 12.97 -8.26 4.84
C ALA A 64 13.60 -7.47 3.66
N ARG A 65 13.76 -8.09 2.49
CA ARG A 65 14.24 -7.39 1.29
C ARG A 65 13.31 -6.26 0.84
N ILE A 66 11.99 -6.45 0.91
CA ILE A 66 11.00 -5.43 0.50
C ILE A 66 11.14 -4.18 1.38
N VAL A 67 11.14 -4.34 2.71
CA VAL A 67 11.19 -3.19 3.64
C VAL A 67 12.58 -2.54 3.71
N ALA A 68 13.66 -3.29 3.44
CA ALA A 68 15.02 -2.75 3.39
C ALA A 68 15.35 -2.08 2.05
N SER A 69 14.51 -2.22 1.02
CA SER A 69 14.77 -1.67 -0.31
C SER A 69 14.71 -0.15 -0.31
N PRO A 70 15.78 0.55 -0.74
CA PRO A 70 15.73 2.00 -0.87
C PRO A 70 14.83 2.47 -2.03
N ALA A 71 14.51 1.57 -2.96
CA ALA A 71 13.68 1.83 -4.12
C ALA A 71 12.19 1.50 -3.90
N THR A 72 11.83 0.95 -2.75
CA THR A 72 10.44 0.56 -2.44
C THR A 72 10.03 1.10 -1.08
N ARG A 73 8.86 1.70 -1.02
CA ARG A 73 8.21 2.11 0.24
C ARG A 73 6.95 1.29 0.41
N GLN A 74 6.89 0.51 1.47
CA GLN A 74 5.73 -0.32 1.79
C GLN A 74 4.80 0.44 2.74
N LEU A 75 3.69 0.96 2.21
CA LEU A 75 2.65 1.58 3.02
C LEU A 75 1.65 0.53 3.51
N VAL A 76 1.25 0.66 4.75
CA VAL A 76 0.27 -0.21 5.39
C VAL A 76 -0.85 0.61 6.04
N ALA A 77 -2.05 0.06 6.05
CA ALA A 77 -3.19 0.56 6.80
C ALA A 77 -3.47 -0.41 7.95
N ALA A 78 -3.33 0.03 9.19
CA ALA A 78 -3.64 -0.74 10.38
C ALA A 78 -4.94 -0.25 11.04
N ALA A 79 -5.78 -1.17 11.48
CA ALA A 79 -6.95 -0.90 12.30
C ALA A 79 -6.55 -0.65 13.77
N GLU A 80 -7.51 -0.27 14.62
CA GLU A 80 -7.26 0.03 16.05
C GLU A 80 -6.71 -1.16 16.82
N ASP A 81 -7.12 -2.38 16.45
CA ASP A 81 -6.61 -3.63 17.04
C ASP A 81 -5.18 -3.98 16.59
N GLY A 82 -4.56 -3.14 15.75
CA GLY A 82 -3.23 -3.31 15.20
C GLY A 82 -3.20 -4.17 13.93
N ARG A 83 -4.29 -4.81 13.53
CA ARG A 83 -4.34 -5.65 12.34
C ARG A 83 -4.16 -4.82 11.07
N ILE A 84 -3.22 -5.21 10.22
CA ILE A 84 -3.03 -4.58 8.91
C ILE A 84 -4.19 -4.97 7.99
N VAL A 85 -4.94 -3.99 7.50
CA VAL A 85 -6.15 -4.16 6.69
C VAL A 85 -6.01 -3.61 5.27
N GLY A 86 -4.84 -3.06 4.94
CA GLY A 86 -4.53 -2.60 3.59
C GLY A 86 -3.04 -2.47 3.36
N LEU A 87 -2.64 -2.63 2.11
CA LEU A 87 -1.26 -2.54 1.63
C LEU A 87 -1.20 -1.69 0.37
N LEU A 88 -0.08 -1.01 0.17
CA LEU A 88 0.28 -0.31 -1.06
C LEU A 88 1.79 -0.19 -1.12
N SER A 89 2.39 -0.57 -2.24
CA SER A 89 3.81 -0.36 -2.49
C SER A 89 4.03 0.85 -3.40
N VAL A 90 5.05 1.66 -3.10
CA VAL A 90 5.52 2.75 -3.98
C VAL A 90 6.94 2.40 -4.43
N ALA A 91 7.12 2.14 -5.71
CA ALA A 91 8.45 2.02 -6.30
C ALA A 91 8.95 3.42 -6.67
N LEU A 92 10.18 3.74 -6.24
CA LEU A 92 10.88 5.00 -6.51
C LEU A 92 12.19 4.69 -7.23
N TYR A 93 12.43 5.32 -8.37
CA TYR A 93 13.65 5.10 -9.13
C TYR A 93 14.06 6.32 -9.93
N ASP A 94 15.37 6.46 -10.15
CA ASP A 94 15.95 7.53 -10.92
C ASP A 94 16.33 7.05 -12.32
N VAL A 95 15.97 7.86 -13.31
CA VAL A 95 16.32 7.67 -14.72
C VAL A 95 16.75 9.01 -15.32
N PRO A 96 17.43 9.06 -16.49
CA PRO A 96 17.87 10.32 -17.08
C PRO A 96 16.75 11.36 -17.27
N SER A 97 15.51 10.92 -17.43
CA SER A 97 14.34 11.81 -17.53
C SER A 97 13.76 12.25 -16.17
N GLY A 98 14.46 12.01 -15.08
CA GLY A 98 14.10 12.41 -13.70
C GLY A 98 13.59 11.28 -12.82
N ARG A 99 13.33 11.61 -11.56
CA ARG A 99 12.83 10.67 -10.55
C ARG A 99 11.39 10.26 -10.84
N LYS A 100 11.10 8.98 -10.77
CA LYS A 100 9.81 8.36 -11.06
C LYS A 100 9.22 7.68 -9.83
N ALA A 101 7.90 7.62 -9.77
CA ALA A 101 7.18 6.80 -8.82
C ALA A 101 6.13 5.94 -9.53
N TRP A 102 6.00 4.71 -9.05
CA TRP A 102 4.99 3.76 -9.52
C TRP A 102 4.27 3.14 -8.33
N ILE A 103 2.94 3.16 -8.35
CA ILE A 103 2.12 2.51 -7.32
C ILE A 103 1.84 1.08 -7.75
N GLU A 104 2.14 0.14 -6.85
CA GLU A 104 1.95 -1.29 -7.02
C GLU A 104 1.16 -1.89 -5.84
N ASP A 105 0.56 -3.05 -6.07
CA ASP A 105 -0.02 -3.95 -5.08
C ASP A 105 -1.00 -3.28 -4.10
N VAL A 106 -1.88 -2.41 -4.64
CA VAL A 106 -2.93 -1.77 -3.82
C VAL A 106 -4.01 -2.79 -3.48
N VAL A 107 -4.08 -3.17 -2.22
CA VAL A 107 -5.09 -4.10 -1.72
C VAL A 107 -5.67 -3.64 -0.39
N VAL A 108 -6.98 -3.80 -0.23
CA VAL A 108 -7.72 -3.57 1.01
C VAL A 108 -8.50 -4.83 1.33
N ASP A 109 -8.40 -5.29 2.59
CA ASP A 109 -9.13 -6.43 3.11
C ASP A 109 -10.62 -6.32 2.74
N ALA A 110 -11.15 -7.38 2.12
CA ALA A 110 -12.54 -7.43 1.65
C ALA A 110 -13.55 -7.07 2.76
N ALA A 111 -13.27 -7.50 3.99
CA ALA A 111 -14.10 -7.22 5.17
C ALA A 111 -14.12 -5.73 5.57
N THR A 112 -13.17 -4.92 5.09
CA THR A 112 -13.03 -3.50 5.48
C THR A 112 -13.19 -2.54 4.31
N ARG A 113 -13.51 -3.04 3.10
CA ARG A 113 -13.75 -2.19 1.92
C ARG A 113 -14.90 -1.20 2.13
N GLY A 114 -14.92 -0.16 1.32
CA GLY A 114 -15.95 0.88 1.41
C GLY A 114 -15.74 1.92 2.52
N ARG A 115 -14.71 1.77 3.35
CA ARG A 115 -14.40 2.66 4.48
C ARG A 115 -13.35 3.73 4.16
N GLY A 116 -12.98 3.94 2.90
CA GLY A 116 -12.00 4.95 2.49
C GLY A 116 -10.52 4.56 2.65
N ILE A 117 -10.23 3.31 3.05
CA ILE A 117 -8.85 2.85 3.31
C ILE A 117 -7.97 2.96 2.07
N GLY A 118 -8.45 2.50 0.91
CA GLY A 118 -7.71 2.59 -0.35
C GLY A 118 -7.41 4.05 -0.74
N GLU A 119 -8.36 4.96 -0.51
CA GLU A 119 -8.15 6.40 -0.74
C GLU A 119 -7.07 6.97 0.18
N ALA A 120 -7.07 6.56 1.45
CA ALA A 120 -6.08 6.97 2.43
C ALA A 120 -4.67 6.51 2.06
N LEU A 121 -4.51 5.25 1.65
CA LEU A 121 -3.24 4.70 1.17
C LEU A 121 -2.73 5.44 -0.07
N VAL A 122 -3.58 5.66 -1.08
CA VAL A 122 -3.21 6.39 -2.29
C VAL A 122 -2.83 7.84 -1.97
N ARG A 123 -3.57 8.50 -1.08
CA ARG A 123 -3.26 9.87 -0.63
C ARG A 123 -1.89 9.95 0.03
N GLU A 124 -1.54 9.00 0.89
CA GLU A 124 -0.22 8.93 1.52
C GLU A 124 0.88 8.64 0.49
N ALA A 125 0.64 7.71 -0.45
CA ALA A 125 1.57 7.46 -1.55
C ALA A 125 1.86 8.71 -2.39
N LEU A 126 0.83 9.51 -2.69
CA LEU A 126 1.00 10.78 -3.41
C LEU A 126 1.75 11.84 -2.57
N ALA A 127 1.51 11.88 -1.26
CA ALA A 127 2.23 12.77 -0.35
C ALA A 127 3.72 12.36 -0.25
N LEU A 128 3.99 11.06 -0.12
CA LEU A 128 5.34 10.50 -0.16
C LEU A 128 6.05 10.87 -1.46
N ALA A 129 5.44 10.62 -2.62
CA ALA A 129 6.03 10.92 -3.91
C ALA A 129 6.38 12.42 -4.06
N ARG A 130 5.55 13.32 -3.51
CA ARG A 130 5.86 14.75 -3.48
C ARG A 130 7.07 15.07 -2.61
N ARG A 131 7.18 14.46 -1.42
CA ARG A 131 8.35 14.61 -0.53
C ARG A 131 9.64 14.13 -1.20
N GLU A 132 9.53 13.08 -2.00
CA GLU A 132 10.64 12.50 -2.78
C GLU A 132 10.97 13.27 -4.08
N GLY A 133 10.32 14.40 -4.34
CA GLY A 133 10.58 15.24 -5.52
C GLY A 133 10.07 14.65 -6.84
N VAL A 134 9.14 13.69 -6.79
CA VAL A 134 8.57 13.06 -7.97
C VAL A 134 7.51 13.97 -8.60
N ALA A 135 7.68 14.28 -9.88
CA ALA A 135 6.73 15.10 -10.63
C ALA A 135 5.48 14.34 -11.12
N ARG A 136 5.58 13.02 -11.26
CA ARG A 136 4.50 12.18 -11.81
C ARG A 136 4.50 10.79 -11.17
N VAL A 137 3.32 10.37 -10.72
CA VAL A 137 3.08 9.01 -10.20
C VAL A 137 2.27 8.23 -11.23
N MET A 138 2.69 7.02 -11.51
CA MET A 138 2.04 6.09 -12.44
C MET A 138 1.51 4.88 -11.71
N LEU A 139 0.55 4.21 -12.30
CA LEU A 139 0.08 2.87 -11.91
C LEU A 139 -0.54 2.16 -13.11
N THR A 140 -0.64 0.83 -13.03
CA THR A 140 -1.49 0.04 -13.92
C THR A 140 -2.65 -0.56 -13.13
N SER A 141 -3.78 -0.74 -13.80
CA SER A 141 -4.95 -1.39 -13.21
C SER A 141 -5.68 -2.20 -14.27
N ASN A 142 -6.05 -3.44 -13.91
CA ASN A 142 -6.83 -4.27 -14.81
C ASN A 142 -8.18 -3.62 -15.13
N ALA A 143 -8.61 -3.69 -16.40
CA ALA A 143 -9.85 -3.09 -16.88
C ALA A 143 -11.11 -3.55 -16.12
N THR A 144 -11.08 -4.74 -15.54
CA THR A 144 -12.21 -5.30 -14.75
C THR A 144 -12.35 -4.67 -13.36
N ARG A 145 -11.32 -3.99 -12.84
CA ARG A 145 -11.29 -3.40 -11.49
C ARG A 145 -11.97 -2.03 -11.44
N ARG A 146 -13.25 -1.97 -11.81
CA ARG A 146 -14.02 -0.72 -11.90
C ARG A 146 -14.03 0.12 -10.61
N ALA A 147 -14.02 -0.53 -9.45
CA ALA A 147 -13.98 0.18 -8.17
C ALA A 147 -12.64 0.91 -7.96
N SER A 148 -11.52 0.27 -8.34
CA SER A 148 -10.19 0.87 -8.29
C SER A 148 -10.07 2.04 -9.28
N HIS A 149 -10.61 1.90 -10.50
CA HIS A 149 -10.62 3.00 -11.48
C HIS A 149 -11.33 4.24 -10.91
N ARG A 150 -12.54 4.08 -10.35
CA ARG A 150 -13.26 5.19 -9.71
C ARG A 150 -12.48 5.81 -8.54
N LEU A 151 -11.72 5.02 -7.79
CA LEU A 151 -10.84 5.53 -6.76
C LEU A 151 -9.74 6.41 -7.36
N TYR A 152 -9.01 5.91 -8.35
CA TYR A 152 -7.91 6.65 -8.96
C TYR A 152 -8.38 7.93 -9.66
N GLU A 153 -9.50 7.90 -10.37
CA GLU A 153 -10.11 9.08 -10.99
C GLU A 153 -10.47 10.16 -9.95
N ARG A 154 -11.08 9.76 -8.80
CA ARG A 154 -11.34 10.69 -7.68
C ARG A 154 -10.07 11.26 -7.06
N MET A 155 -8.97 10.52 -7.11
CA MET A 155 -7.66 10.96 -6.62
C MET A 155 -6.87 11.80 -7.65
N GLY A 156 -7.48 12.13 -8.79
CA GLY A 156 -6.89 12.97 -9.83
C GLY A 156 -6.01 12.22 -10.83
N PHE A 157 -6.01 10.90 -10.82
CA PHE A 157 -5.36 10.15 -11.89
C PHE A 157 -6.21 10.22 -13.16
N VAL A 158 -5.54 10.40 -14.28
CA VAL A 158 -6.13 10.36 -15.62
C VAL A 158 -5.60 9.14 -16.37
N ARG A 159 -6.41 8.60 -17.28
CA ARG A 159 -5.93 7.55 -18.16
C ARG A 159 -4.86 8.13 -19.07
N TYR A 160 -3.78 7.36 -19.21
CA TYR A 160 -2.66 7.75 -20.05
C TYR A 160 -2.66 6.89 -21.31
N GLU A 161 -2.71 7.55 -22.47
CA GLU A 161 -2.70 6.86 -23.76
C GLU A 161 -1.28 6.37 -24.08
N THR A 162 -0.99 5.17 -23.62
CA THR A 162 0.27 4.47 -23.88
C THR A 162 0.03 2.96 -23.73
N ASP A 163 0.78 2.17 -24.50
CA ASP A 163 0.70 0.73 -24.40
C ASP A 163 1.64 0.21 -23.32
N CYS A 164 1.21 -0.83 -22.63
CA CYS A 164 2.04 -1.59 -21.71
C CYS A 164 2.39 -2.93 -22.36
N PHE A 165 3.69 -3.19 -22.55
CA PHE A 165 4.17 -4.44 -23.11
C PHE A 165 4.71 -5.35 -22.00
N ARG A 166 4.40 -6.64 -22.09
CA ARG A 166 4.86 -7.68 -21.17
C ARG A 166 5.58 -8.77 -21.94
N ARG A 167 6.70 -9.24 -21.39
CA ARG A 167 7.38 -10.47 -21.82
C ARG A 167 7.71 -11.29 -20.58
N ASP A 168 7.29 -12.54 -20.57
CA ASP A 168 7.67 -13.50 -19.53
C ASP A 168 9.08 -14.08 -19.90
N LEU A 169 9.95 -14.26 -18.89
CA LEU A 169 11.34 -14.72 -19.02
C LEU A 169 11.47 -16.16 -18.50
#